data_11ae70c1fd33e596667f336530606302
#
_entry.id   11ae70c1fd33e596667f336530606302
#
_cell.length_a   1.000
_cell.length_b   1.000
_cell.length_c   1.000
_cell.angle_alpha   90.00
_cell.angle_beta   90.00
_cell.angle_gamma   90.00
#
_symmetry.space_group_name_H-M   'P 1'
#
loop_
_entity.id
_entity.type
_entity.pdbx_description
1 polymer ?
#
loop_
_entity_poly.entity_id
_entity_poly.type
_entity_poly.pdbx_seq_one_letter_code
_entity_poly.pdbx_strand_id
1 'polypeptide(L)'
;KNFLIEVNIENTRHNEIQLIGNGSWCIELGGRDCSLQIHEQKLLEVSLTEEMLEEAIHQYHASGKTQEAKILSKDLTMLQSMSSQAQAFGEALELDSVSTFECIVENDSHYFMEVNTRIQVEHRITEMVYGLEFQNPENPEDSFVCKSLVEAILLIACHGPRLPKPKRIPRTNSSVEARI
;
A
#
# COMPACT_ATOMS: atom_id res chain seq x y z
N LYS A 1 -10.23 -26.01 26.87
CA LYS A 1 -9.53 -25.61 25.63
C LYS A 1 -10.52 -24.79 24.82
N ASN A 2 -10.13 -23.60 24.41
CA ASN A 2 -10.91 -22.77 23.49
C ASN A 2 -10.55 -23.17 22.07
N PHE A 3 -11.55 -23.22 21.19
CA PHE A 3 -11.37 -23.47 19.78
C PHE A 3 -11.78 -22.20 19.03
N LEU A 4 -10.98 -21.79 18.04
CA LEU A 4 -11.35 -20.80 17.04
C LEU A 4 -11.71 -21.58 15.78
N ILE A 5 -12.85 -21.25 15.19
CA ILE A 5 -13.33 -21.86 13.95
C ILE A 5 -13.46 -20.73 12.94
N GLU A 6 -12.73 -20.82 11.86
CA GLU A 6 -12.70 -19.83 10.78
C GLU A 6 -12.97 -20.50 9.43
N VAL A 7 -13.38 -19.72 8.44
CA VAL A 7 -13.52 -20.19 7.08
C VAL A 7 -12.12 -20.38 6.48
N ASN A 8 -11.85 -21.57 5.94
CA ASN A 8 -10.65 -21.81 5.18
C ASN A 8 -10.82 -21.23 3.76
N ILE A 9 -9.98 -20.28 3.40
CA ILE A 9 -9.96 -19.63 2.09
C ILE A 9 -8.84 -20.29 1.27
N GLU A 10 -9.19 -20.91 0.15
CA GLU A 10 -8.25 -21.61 -0.73
C GLU A 10 -7.87 -20.72 -1.92
N ASN A 11 -6.73 -21.01 -2.57
CA ASN A 11 -6.22 -20.27 -3.75
C ASN A 11 -6.07 -18.75 -3.53
N THR A 12 -5.42 -18.42 -2.45
CA THR A 12 -5.28 -17.03 -1.99
C THR A 12 -4.05 -16.33 -2.57
N ARG A 13 -4.18 -15.01 -2.77
CA ARG A 13 -3.06 -14.08 -2.84
C ARG A 13 -2.94 -13.35 -1.51
N HIS A 14 -1.72 -12.97 -1.15
CA HIS A 14 -1.45 -12.12 -0.01
C HIS A 14 -1.10 -10.72 -0.50
N ASN A 15 -2.03 -9.80 -0.37
CA ASN A 15 -1.84 -8.40 -0.73
C ASN A 15 -1.88 -7.53 0.52
N GLU A 16 -1.10 -6.46 0.50
CA GLU A 16 -1.02 -5.53 1.62
C GLU A 16 -1.02 -4.08 1.14
N ILE A 17 -1.53 -3.16 1.95
CA ILE A 17 -1.56 -1.73 1.67
C ILE A 17 -0.66 -1.00 2.68
N GLN A 18 0.26 -0.19 2.18
CA GLN A 18 1.09 0.67 3.02
C GLN A 18 0.30 1.89 3.47
N LEU A 19 0.29 2.13 4.77
CA LEU A 19 -0.30 3.31 5.39
C LEU A 19 0.75 4.18 6.05
N ILE A 20 0.50 5.48 6.11
CA ILE A 20 1.22 6.45 6.93
C ILE A 20 0.26 7.49 7.48
N GLY A 21 0.41 7.85 8.74
CA GLY A 21 -0.41 8.84 9.41
C GLY A 21 0.32 9.56 10.54
N ASN A 22 -0.28 10.62 11.08
CA ASN A 22 0.27 11.38 12.21
C ASN A 22 -0.77 11.59 13.32
N GLY A 23 -1.78 10.74 13.40
CA GLY A 23 -2.89 10.88 14.33
C GLY A 23 -4.01 11.81 13.85
N SER A 24 -3.71 12.80 12.99
CA SER A 24 -4.70 13.76 12.46
C SER A 24 -5.13 13.44 11.03
N TRP A 25 -4.32 12.75 10.28
CA TRP A 25 -4.58 12.28 8.94
C TRP A 25 -3.94 10.92 8.71
N CYS A 26 -4.49 10.16 7.78
CA CYS A 26 -3.90 8.94 7.25
C CYS A 26 -4.00 8.95 5.73
N ILE A 27 -2.98 8.41 5.06
CA ILE A 27 -2.98 8.17 3.61
C ILE A 27 -2.47 6.77 3.32
N GLU A 28 -2.93 6.21 2.21
CA GLU A 28 -2.40 4.99 1.64
C GLU A 28 -1.32 5.29 0.59
N LEU A 29 -0.37 4.38 0.43
CA LEU A 29 0.78 4.50 -0.47
C LEU A 29 0.87 3.31 -1.42
N GLY A 30 -0.29 2.85 -1.91
CA GLY A 30 -0.40 1.66 -2.75
C GLY A 30 -0.12 0.36 -1.99
N GLY A 31 -0.11 -0.71 -2.75
CA GLY A 31 0.02 -2.06 -2.22
C GLY A 31 1.27 -2.79 -2.67
N ARG A 32 1.39 -3.98 -2.12
CA ARG A 32 2.37 -4.99 -2.52
C ARG A 32 1.66 -6.34 -2.63
N ASP A 33 2.01 -7.11 -3.65
CA ASP A 33 1.65 -8.52 -3.75
C ASP A 33 2.80 -9.34 -3.15
N CYS A 34 2.50 -10.04 -2.06
CA CYS A 34 3.42 -10.85 -1.28
C CYS A 34 3.03 -12.34 -1.33
N SER A 35 2.38 -12.78 -2.42
CA SER A 35 1.81 -14.11 -2.51
C SER A 35 2.84 -15.23 -2.59
N LEU A 36 4.06 -14.94 -3.09
CA LEU A 36 5.12 -15.93 -3.16
C LEU A 36 5.84 -16.06 -1.82
N GLN A 37 5.46 -17.08 -1.06
CA GLN A 37 5.97 -17.33 0.31
C GLN A 37 6.39 -18.79 0.48
N ILE A 38 7.36 -19.03 1.36
CA ILE A 38 7.73 -20.37 1.86
C ILE A 38 7.84 -20.30 3.38
N HIS A 39 7.13 -21.19 4.09
CA HIS A 39 7.10 -21.23 5.54
C HIS A 39 6.81 -19.87 6.20
N GLU A 40 5.78 -19.18 5.71
CA GLU A 40 5.35 -17.85 6.17
C GLU A 40 6.40 -16.73 5.92
N GLN A 41 7.45 -17.02 5.18
CA GLN A 41 8.45 -16.04 4.77
C GLN A 41 8.16 -15.57 3.33
N LYS A 42 7.98 -14.28 3.16
CA LYS A 42 7.85 -13.64 1.85
C LYS A 42 9.16 -13.81 1.09
N LEU A 43 9.11 -14.37 -0.13
CA LEU A 43 10.29 -14.56 -1.00
C LEU A 43 10.36 -13.52 -2.09
N LEU A 44 9.21 -13.11 -2.59
CA LEU A 44 9.09 -12.12 -3.65
C LEU A 44 7.93 -11.19 -3.30
N GLU A 45 8.22 -9.92 -3.25
CA GLU A 45 7.24 -8.87 -3.09
C GLU A 45 7.25 -7.95 -4.31
N VAL A 46 6.09 -7.65 -4.86
CA VAL A 46 5.93 -6.84 -6.08
C VAL A 46 5.05 -5.64 -5.77
N SER A 47 5.44 -4.46 -6.24
CA SER A 47 4.60 -3.27 -6.12
C SER A 47 3.26 -3.46 -6.82
N LEU A 48 2.19 -2.95 -6.21
CA LEU A 48 0.84 -2.99 -6.71
C LEU A 48 0.24 -1.58 -6.57
N THR A 49 0.16 -0.85 -7.70
CA THR A 49 -0.33 0.54 -7.72
C THR A 49 -1.42 0.71 -8.77
N GLU A 50 -2.31 1.67 -8.55
CA GLU A 50 -3.39 1.98 -9.49
C GLU A 50 -2.82 2.40 -10.83
N GLU A 51 -1.82 3.28 -10.82
CA GLU A 51 -1.19 3.81 -12.03
C GLU A 51 -0.55 2.71 -12.90
N MET A 52 0.07 1.71 -12.25
CA MET A 52 0.65 0.57 -12.98
C MET A 52 -0.42 -0.30 -13.62
N LEU A 53 -1.53 -0.56 -12.91
CA LEU A 53 -2.63 -1.36 -13.43
C LEU A 53 -3.35 -0.63 -14.56
N GLU A 54 -3.62 0.67 -14.41
CA GLU A 54 -4.23 1.50 -15.44
C GLU A 54 -3.39 1.53 -16.74
N GLU A 55 -2.09 1.73 -16.61
CA GLU A 55 -1.17 1.71 -17.76
C GLU A 55 -1.18 0.32 -18.44
N ALA A 56 -1.10 -0.75 -17.66
CA ALA A 56 -1.13 -2.12 -18.22
C ALA A 56 -2.47 -2.42 -18.90
N ILE A 57 -3.59 -2.02 -18.32
CA ILE A 57 -4.93 -2.14 -18.94
C ILE A 57 -4.97 -1.42 -20.28
N HIS A 58 -4.47 -0.18 -20.34
CA HIS A 58 -4.42 0.59 -21.56
C HIS A 58 -3.56 -0.11 -22.64
N GLN A 59 -2.38 -0.62 -22.29
CA GLN A 59 -1.49 -1.34 -23.20
C GLN A 59 -2.12 -2.63 -23.74
N TYR A 60 -2.81 -3.40 -22.90
CA TYR A 60 -3.51 -4.61 -23.33
C TYR A 60 -4.69 -4.29 -24.26
N HIS A 61 -5.44 -3.24 -24.00
CA HIS A 61 -6.49 -2.79 -24.93
C HIS A 61 -5.91 -2.38 -26.27
N ALA A 62 -4.84 -1.60 -26.29
CA ALA A 62 -4.16 -1.16 -27.52
C ALA A 62 -3.60 -2.33 -28.36
N SER A 63 -3.21 -3.42 -27.68
CA SER A 63 -2.71 -4.65 -28.34
C SER A 63 -3.79 -5.69 -28.65
N GLY A 64 -5.07 -5.36 -28.44
CA GLY A 64 -6.21 -6.26 -28.71
C GLY A 64 -6.39 -7.41 -27.69
N LYS A 65 -5.67 -7.38 -26.59
CA LYS A 65 -5.73 -8.39 -25.50
C LYS A 65 -6.83 -8.03 -24.50
N THR A 66 -8.06 -8.05 -24.97
CA THR A 66 -9.23 -7.60 -24.19
C THR A 66 -9.50 -8.44 -22.95
N GLN A 67 -9.21 -9.74 -22.99
CA GLN A 67 -9.45 -10.62 -21.84
C GLN A 67 -8.47 -10.32 -20.69
N GLU A 68 -7.21 -10.11 -21.02
CA GLU A 68 -6.17 -9.72 -20.06
C GLU A 68 -6.46 -8.34 -19.45
N ALA A 69 -6.87 -7.38 -20.27
CA ALA A 69 -7.30 -6.06 -19.79
C ALA A 69 -8.47 -6.17 -18.79
N LYS A 70 -9.43 -7.07 -19.06
CA LYS A 70 -10.57 -7.29 -18.16
C LYS A 70 -10.15 -7.90 -16.82
N ILE A 71 -9.16 -8.80 -16.80
CA ILE A 71 -8.61 -9.36 -15.55
C ILE A 71 -7.96 -8.24 -14.74
N LEU A 72 -7.08 -7.45 -15.34
CA LEU A 72 -6.43 -6.34 -14.63
C LEU A 72 -7.42 -5.26 -14.16
N SER A 73 -8.52 -5.05 -14.88
CA SER A 73 -9.57 -4.12 -14.42
C SER A 73 -10.25 -4.59 -13.13
N LYS A 74 -10.36 -5.89 -12.92
CA LYS A 74 -10.85 -6.46 -11.66
C LYS A 74 -9.82 -6.29 -10.54
N ASP A 75 -8.54 -6.55 -10.83
CA ASP A 75 -7.45 -6.33 -9.88
C ASP A 75 -7.36 -4.85 -9.47
N LEU A 76 -7.57 -3.91 -10.40
CA LEU A 76 -7.65 -2.47 -10.10
C LEU A 76 -8.81 -2.14 -9.16
N THR A 77 -10.01 -2.65 -9.44
CA THR A 77 -11.19 -2.45 -8.57
C THR A 77 -10.94 -3.02 -7.18
N MET A 78 -10.30 -4.19 -7.10
CA MET A 78 -9.92 -4.82 -5.83
C MET A 78 -8.94 -3.95 -5.06
N LEU A 79 -7.87 -3.48 -5.71
CA LEU A 79 -6.87 -2.62 -5.10
C LEU A 79 -7.50 -1.33 -4.55
N GLN A 80 -8.36 -0.67 -5.34
CA GLN A 80 -9.06 0.54 -4.92
C GLN A 80 -9.95 0.30 -3.69
N SER A 81 -10.64 -0.83 -3.64
CA SER A 81 -11.45 -1.21 -2.48
C SER A 81 -10.58 -1.45 -1.23
N MET A 82 -9.48 -2.17 -1.36
CA MET A 82 -8.52 -2.40 -0.28
C MET A 82 -7.90 -1.09 0.22
N SER A 83 -7.44 -0.24 -0.69
CA SER A 83 -6.83 1.06 -0.38
C SER A 83 -7.78 1.97 0.39
N SER A 84 -9.03 2.06 -0.07
CA SER A 84 -10.08 2.85 0.58
C SER A 84 -10.38 2.34 2.00
N GLN A 85 -10.51 1.03 2.18
CA GLN A 85 -10.76 0.43 3.49
C GLN A 85 -9.58 0.58 4.43
N ALA A 86 -8.36 0.38 3.94
CA ALA A 86 -7.13 0.55 4.71
C ALA A 86 -6.97 1.99 5.20
N GLN A 87 -7.20 2.98 4.34
CA GLN A 87 -7.14 4.39 4.71
C GLN A 87 -8.20 4.74 5.75
N ALA A 88 -9.47 4.34 5.54
CA ALA A 88 -10.55 4.57 6.48
C ALA A 88 -10.28 3.92 7.85
N PHE A 89 -9.68 2.72 7.86
CA PHE A 89 -9.24 2.05 9.08
C PHE A 89 -8.15 2.84 9.80
N GLY A 90 -7.13 3.31 9.07
CA GLY A 90 -6.06 4.13 9.64
C GLY A 90 -6.55 5.46 10.19
N GLU A 91 -7.49 6.11 9.51
CA GLU A 91 -8.13 7.36 9.98
C GLU A 91 -8.96 7.12 11.26
N ALA A 92 -9.74 6.03 11.30
CA ALA A 92 -10.59 5.69 12.47
C ALA A 92 -9.76 5.33 13.71
N LEU A 93 -8.57 4.81 13.55
CA LEU A 93 -7.63 4.48 14.64
C LEU A 93 -6.66 5.62 14.98
N GLU A 94 -6.79 6.77 14.33
CA GLU A 94 -5.86 7.89 14.51
C GLU A 94 -4.39 7.42 14.34
N LEU A 95 -4.14 6.63 13.30
CA LEU A 95 -2.84 6.02 13.04
C LEU A 95 -1.71 7.05 13.11
N ASP A 96 -0.73 6.79 13.97
CA ASP A 96 0.48 7.60 14.14
C ASP A 96 1.72 6.81 13.72
N SER A 97 2.40 7.28 12.68
CA SER A 97 3.54 6.63 12.01
C SER A 97 3.12 5.73 10.82
N VAL A 98 3.88 4.67 10.53
CA VAL A 98 3.64 3.76 9.41
C VAL A 98 2.97 2.48 9.87
N SER A 99 2.11 1.95 9.02
CA SER A 99 1.51 0.62 9.19
C SER A 99 1.32 -0.06 7.86
N THR A 100 1.12 -1.36 7.91
CA THR A 100 0.75 -2.16 6.75
C THR A 100 -0.54 -2.90 7.05
N PHE A 101 -1.54 -2.70 6.20
CA PHE A 101 -2.84 -3.35 6.27
C PHE A 101 -2.82 -4.59 5.37
N GLU A 102 -2.84 -5.78 5.96
CA GLU A 102 -2.68 -7.05 5.25
C GLU A 102 -4.02 -7.72 4.96
N CYS A 103 -4.15 -8.25 3.74
CA CYS A 103 -5.35 -8.93 3.26
C CYS A 103 -5.02 -10.24 2.56
N ILE A 104 -5.93 -11.21 2.74
CA ILE A 104 -6.06 -12.35 1.84
C ILE A 104 -7.00 -11.96 0.70
N VAL A 105 -6.58 -12.21 -0.54
CA VAL A 105 -7.39 -11.98 -1.74
C VAL A 105 -7.74 -13.32 -2.37
N GLU A 106 -9.02 -13.55 -2.61
CA GLU A 106 -9.53 -14.70 -3.34
C GLU A 106 -10.53 -14.23 -4.40
N ASN A 107 -10.25 -14.55 -5.67
CA ASN A 107 -11.05 -14.11 -6.82
C ASN A 107 -11.24 -12.58 -6.84
N ASP A 108 -12.50 -12.12 -6.73
CA ASP A 108 -12.89 -10.70 -6.74
C ASP A 108 -13.17 -10.18 -5.30
N SER A 109 -12.69 -10.85 -4.26
CA SER A 109 -12.92 -10.52 -2.85
C SER A 109 -11.62 -10.41 -2.08
N HIS A 110 -11.60 -9.55 -1.07
CA HIS A 110 -10.49 -9.48 -0.13
C HIS A 110 -11.00 -9.56 1.31
N TYR A 111 -10.17 -10.09 2.16
CA TYR A 111 -10.46 -10.32 3.58
C TYR A 111 -9.34 -9.76 4.42
N PHE A 112 -9.68 -8.89 5.35
CA PHE A 112 -8.72 -8.35 6.29
C PHE A 112 -8.08 -9.47 7.13
N MET A 113 -6.77 -9.41 7.31
CA MET A 113 -6.01 -10.31 8.18
C MET A 113 -5.56 -9.59 9.44
N GLU A 114 -4.64 -8.65 9.28
CA GLU A 114 -4.01 -7.93 10.39
C GLU A 114 -3.47 -6.57 9.95
N VAL A 115 -3.08 -5.78 10.95
CA VAL A 115 -2.31 -4.54 10.75
C VAL A 115 -0.97 -4.66 11.46
N ASN A 116 0.11 -4.49 10.73
CA ASN A 116 1.44 -4.36 11.28
C ASN A 116 1.77 -2.89 11.53
N THR A 117 1.77 -2.46 12.80
CA THR A 117 2.00 -1.07 13.21
C THR A 117 3.49 -0.73 13.35
N ARG A 118 4.26 -1.09 12.35
CA ARG A 118 5.71 -0.88 12.27
C ARG A 118 6.15 -0.81 10.81
N ILE A 119 7.35 -0.28 10.59
CA ILE A 119 8.00 -0.41 9.28
C ILE A 119 8.36 -1.88 9.03
N GLN A 120 8.14 -2.33 7.81
CA GLN A 120 8.47 -3.68 7.35
C GLN A 120 9.73 -3.67 6.47
N VAL A 121 10.31 -4.84 6.24
CA VAL A 121 11.54 -4.98 5.41
C VAL A 121 11.28 -4.47 4.00
N GLU A 122 10.15 -4.83 3.42
CA GLU A 122 9.70 -4.51 2.06
C GLU A 122 9.23 -3.05 1.84
N HIS A 123 9.38 -2.17 2.83
CA HIS A 123 8.97 -0.76 2.72
C HIS A 123 9.62 -0.03 1.52
N ARG A 124 10.80 -0.47 1.10
CA ARG A 124 11.51 0.12 -0.01
C ARG A 124 10.77 -0.02 -1.35
N ILE A 125 9.94 -1.06 -1.51
CA ILE A 125 9.08 -1.20 -2.68
C ILE A 125 8.17 0.03 -2.80
N THR A 126 7.53 0.45 -1.70
CA THR A 126 6.70 1.65 -1.67
C THR A 126 7.51 2.91 -1.97
N GLU A 127 8.72 3.06 -1.40
CA GLU A 127 9.59 4.22 -1.64
C GLU A 127 10.02 4.34 -3.11
N MET A 128 10.08 3.24 -3.84
CA MET A 128 10.41 3.24 -5.27
C MET A 128 9.24 3.72 -6.13
N VAL A 129 8.00 3.48 -5.74
CA VAL A 129 6.82 3.80 -6.55
C VAL A 129 6.12 5.08 -6.13
N TYR A 130 6.30 5.54 -4.89
CA TYR A 130 5.72 6.79 -4.39
C TYR A 130 6.72 7.67 -3.66
N GLY A 131 6.51 8.98 -3.77
CA GLY A 131 7.07 10.01 -2.92
C GLY A 131 5.96 10.72 -2.16
N LEU A 132 6.33 11.47 -1.12
CA LEU A 132 5.42 12.29 -0.32
C LEU A 132 5.84 13.74 -0.43
N GLU A 133 4.98 14.59 -0.98
CA GLU A 133 5.17 16.02 -0.99
C GLU A 133 4.52 16.63 0.24
N PHE A 134 5.32 17.15 1.13
CA PHE A 134 4.89 17.88 2.31
C PHE A 134 5.00 19.39 2.06
N GLN A 135 4.02 20.13 2.56
CA GLN A 135 4.17 21.56 2.75
C GLN A 135 4.99 21.82 4.01
N ASN A 136 5.86 22.83 3.96
CA ASN A 136 6.62 23.24 5.13
C ASN A 136 5.66 23.82 6.19
N PRO A 137 5.58 23.25 7.42
CA PRO A 137 4.69 23.75 8.46
C PRO A 137 4.95 25.21 8.87
N GLU A 138 6.18 25.70 8.68
CA GLU A 138 6.60 27.06 9.04
C GLU A 138 6.44 28.05 7.89
N ASN A 139 6.44 27.57 6.64
CA ASN A 139 6.26 28.37 5.44
C ASN A 139 5.43 27.60 4.39
N PRO A 140 4.11 27.75 4.35
CA PRO A 140 3.23 27.00 3.45
C PRO A 140 3.47 27.24 1.94
N GLU A 141 4.22 28.28 1.58
CA GLU A 141 4.65 28.52 0.19
C GLU A 141 5.76 27.55 -0.27
N ASP A 142 6.45 26.92 0.69
CA ASP A 142 7.49 25.94 0.42
C ASP A 142 6.95 24.52 0.53
N SER A 143 7.34 23.67 -0.43
CA SER A 143 7.12 22.24 -0.35
C SER A 143 8.42 21.48 -0.53
N PHE A 144 8.46 20.25 -0.03
CA PHE A 144 9.59 19.35 -0.21
C PHE A 144 9.10 17.91 -0.42
N VAL A 145 9.87 17.14 -1.18
CA VAL A 145 9.54 15.75 -1.48
C VAL A 145 10.36 14.83 -0.61
N CYS A 146 9.68 14.15 0.30
CA CYS A 146 10.22 13.04 1.07
C CYS A 146 10.15 11.74 0.23
N LYS A 147 11.27 11.06 0.09
CA LYS A 147 11.39 9.83 -0.74
C LYS A 147 11.58 8.57 0.10
N SER A 148 11.74 8.72 1.40
CA SER A 148 11.98 7.63 2.35
C SER A 148 10.88 7.61 3.40
N LEU A 149 10.33 6.42 3.69
CA LEU A 149 9.38 6.25 4.79
C LEU A 149 10.05 6.48 6.15
N VAL A 150 11.33 6.17 6.27
CA VAL A 150 12.10 6.46 7.50
C VAL A 150 12.19 7.97 7.74
N GLU A 151 12.48 8.75 6.69
CA GLU A 151 12.46 10.21 6.78
C GLU A 151 11.07 10.73 7.16
N ALA A 152 10.01 10.20 6.55
CA ALA A 152 8.63 10.57 6.87
C ALA A 152 8.26 10.26 8.33
N ILE A 153 8.69 9.12 8.87
CA ILE A 153 8.53 8.78 10.30
C ILE A 153 9.20 9.81 11.19
N LEU A 154 10.43 10.23 10.86
CA LEU A 154 11.15 11.24 11.63
C LEU A 154 10.47 12.62 11.57
N LEU A 155 9.95 13.00 10.40
CA LEU A 155 9.16 14.24 10.25
C LEU A 155 7.89 14.21 11.11
N ILE A 156 7.17 13.10 11.11
CA ILE A 156 5.98 12.90 11.95
C ILE A 156 6.37 13.00 13.43
N ALA A 157 7.44 12.32 13.86
CA ALA A 157 7.90 12.35 15.23
C ALA A 157 8.31 13.77 15.70
N CYS A 158 8.90 14.58 14.80
CA CYS A 158 9.33 15.94 15.11
C CYS A 158 8.16 16.94 15.14
N HIS A 159 7.21 16.82 14.24
CA HIS A 159 6.16 17.82 14.03
C HIS A 159 4.79 17.40 14.57
N GLY A 160 4.54 16.08 14.68
CA GLY A 160 3.26 15.51 15.14
C GLY A 160 2.07 16.03 14.33
N PRO A 161 0.96 16.36 14.99
CA PRO A 161 -0.24 16.85 14.32
C PRO A 161 -0.09 18.16 13.53
N ARG A 162 1.02 18.89 13.73
CA ARG A 162 1.31 20.12 12.98
C ARG A 162 1.80 19.85 11.57
N LEU A 163 2.27 18.63 11.27
CA LEU A 163 2.71 18.25 9.93
C LEU A 163 1.48 18.12 9.01
N PRO A 164 1.36 18.94 7.96
CA PRO A 164 0.22 18.87 7.05
C PRO A 164 0.13 17.51 6.36
N LYS A 165 -1.10 17.11 5.98
CA LYS A 165 -1.32 15.90 5.17
C LYS A 165 -0.52 16.02 3.86
N PRO A 166 0.39 15.09 3.58
CA PRO A 166 1.19 15.12 2.36
C PRO A 166 0.35 14.76 1.13
N LYS A 167 0.85 15.16 -0.02
CA LYS A 167 0.37 14.71 -1.31
C LYS A 167 1.19 13.49 -1.75
N ARG A 168 0.53 12.40 -2.08
CA ARG A 168 1.17 11.24 -2.72
C ARG A 168 1.58 11.60 -4.14
N ILE A 169 2.86 11.36 -4.48
CA ILE A 169 3.40 11.62 -5.81
C ILE A 169 3.76 10.26 -6.44
N PRO A 170 2.99 9.80 -7.44
CA PRO A 170 3.32 8.59 -8.17
C PRO A 170 4.64 8.73 -8.91
N ARG A 171 5.35 7.63 -9.04
CA ARG A 171 6.54 7.47 -9.89
C ARG A 171 6.22 6.45 -10.99
N THR A 172 6.95 6.53 -12.08
CA THR A 172 6.74 5.62 -13.22
C THR A 172 7.37 4.24 -13.06
N ASN A 173 8.02 3.97 -11.93
CA ASN A 173 8.75 2.73 -11.69
C ASN A 173 7.87 1.67 -11.03
N SER A 174 7.99 0.44 -11.49
CA SER A 174 7.61 -0.73 -10.72
C SER A 174 8.78 -1.16 -9.83
N SER A 175 8.49 -1.87 -8.75
CA SER A 175 9.51 -2.34 -7.83
C SER A 175 9.26 -3.79 -7.44
N VAL A 176 10.34 -4.53 -7.30
CA VAL A 176 10.34 -5.93 -6.85
C VAL A 176 11.44 -6.10 -5.83
N GLU A 177 11.12 -6.75 -4.72
CA GLU A 177 12.10 -7.22 -3.74
C GLU A 177 12.12 -8.74 -3.75
N ALA A 178 13.33 -9.31 -3.78
CA ALA A 178 13.55 -10.74 -3.65
C ALA A 178 14.41 -11.01 -2.43
N ARG A 179 13.96 -11.92 -1.57
CA ARG A 179 14.73 -12.39 -0.41
C ARG A 179 15.42 -13.69 -0.77
N ILE A 180 16.75 -13.71 -0.68
CA ILE A 180 17.62 -14.83 -1.05
C ILE A 180 18.22 -15.44 0.23
#